data_5bf5ee5dc974506fa5459ffc13a55a7d
#
_entry.id   5bf5ee5dc974506fa5459ffc13a55a7d
#
_cell.length_a   1.000
_cell.length_b   1.000
_cell.length_c   1.000
_cell.angle_alpha   90.00
_cell.angle_beta   90.00
_cell.angle_gamma   90.00
#
_symmetry.space_group_name_H-M   'P 1'
#
loop_
_entity.id
_entity.type
_entity.pdbx_description
1 polymer ?
#
loop_
_entity_poly.entity_id
_entity_poly.type
_entity_poly.pdbx_seq_one_letter_code
_entity_poly.pdbx_strand_id
1 'polypeptide(L)'
;MDILEELLEKAEVQGYLTTTDILDLLPEAEGSPEQLDEVIALLSEAGIEVYEELPAPETEDLAELTEVDLDDLSGIAADDAVGLYLREMARVPLLSLEEETHLAHLIEMGREAERVLANNGTDPVERARLEAMVEQGRAAREHLIKANTRLVVSIAKKYIGHGVPFLDLIQEGNLGLMKAVEKFDYRRGYRFSTYATWWIRQTISRAVADQSRTIRVPVHMSDRIRRLYKTAQQLEQEYGRPPTPEEIAAELDLEPRKVQWMMRVSWRPISLEHPVGEEEDNELGAFIEDDSTPTPPQSAYQKMLAEKIEEVLSTLSPREARILRLRFGLGGNRSHTLEEVGQKFGLTRERIRQIEGKALRRLRHPRRSRQLRQYL
;
A
#
# COMPACT_ATOMS: atom_id res chain seq x y z
N MET A 1 14.05 -12.57 25.26
CA MET A 1 13.46 -13.04 23.99
C MET A 1 12.63 -11.96 23.32
N ASP A 2 11.89 -11.15 24.07
CA ASP A 2 11.00 -10.10 23.48
C ASP A 2 11.74 -8.95 22.75
N ILE A 3 12.91 -8.53 23.21
CA ILE A 3 13.64 -7.37 22.64
C ILE A 3 14.27 -7.70 21.27
N LEU A 4 14.78 -8.91 21.11
CA LEU A 4 15.31 -9.37 19.81
C LEU A 4 14.21 -9.55 18.77
N GLU A 5 13.02 -10.01 19.16
CA GLU A 5 11.85 -10.10 18.28
C GLU A 5 11.37 -8.71 17.85
N GLU A 6 11.39 -7.72 18.74
CA GLU A 6 11.00 -6.34 18.44
C GLU A 6 12.03 -5.63 17.53
N LEU A 7 13.33 -5.92 17.70
CA LEU A 7 14.39 -5.48 16.78
C LEU A 7 14.26 -6.14 15.40
N LEU A 8 13.93 -7.43 15.36
CA LEU A 8 13.70 -8.15 14.11
C LEU A 8 12.47 -7.63 13.37
N GLU A 9 11.36 -7.38 14.08
CA GLU A 9 10.15 -6.80 13.51
C GLU A 9 10.41 -5.37 12.98
N LYS A 10 11.21 -4.57 13.70
CA LYS A 10 11.63 -3.23 13.28
C LYS A 10 12.56 -3.29 12.06
N ALA A 11 13.46 -4.27 12.01
CA ALA A 11 14.33 -4.52 10.86
C ALA A 11 13.56 -5.02 9.63
N GLU A 12 12.56 -5.89 9.81
CA GLU A 12 11.69 -6.35 8.72
C GLU A 12 10.87 -5.20 8.12
N VAL A 13 10.46 -4.22 8.94
CA VAL A 13 9.71 -3.04 8.50
C VAL A 13 10.62 -1.99 7.84
N GLN A 14 11.86 -1.81 8.32
CA GLN A 14 12.77 -0.76 7.87
C GLN A 14 13.80 -1.23 6.86
N GLY A 15 14.12 -2.53 6.85
CA GLY A 15 15.15 -3.13 5.99
C GLY A 15 16.58 -3.02 6.50
N TYR A 16 16.83 -2.29 7.60
CA TYR A 16 18.09 -2.11 8.30
C TYR A 16 17.84 -1.66 9.74
N LEU A 17 18.86 -1.73 10.59
CA LEU A 17 18.83 -1.16 11.94
C LEU A 17 19.98 -0.17 12.09
N THR A 18 19.78 0.83 12.94
CA THR A 18 20.86 1.71 13.39
C THR A 18 21.26 1.36 14.81
N THR A 19 22.51 1.68 15.18
CA THR A 19 22.98 1.57 16.58
C THR A 19 22.08 2.33 17.55
N THR A 20 21.49 3.44 17.11
CA THR A 20 20.52 4.21 17.89
C THR A 20 19.23 3.43 18.14
N ASP A 21 18.75 2.65 17.15
CA ASP A 21 17.54 1.81 17.30
C ASP A 21 17.78 0.66 18.28
N ILE A 22 19.01 0.14 18.35
CA ILE A 22 19.39 -0.91 19.30
C ILE A 22 19.50 -0.32 20.71
N LEU A 23 20.09 0.87 20.87
CA LEU A 23 20.23 1.56 22.16
C LEU A 23 18.88 2.05 22.72
N ASP A 24 17.93 2.44 21.87
CA ASP A 24 16.59 2.83 22.30
C ASP A 24 15.82 1.68 22.95
N LEU A 25 16.05 0.44 22.50
CA LEU A 25 15.42 -0.77 23.03
C LEU A 25 16.26 -1.48 24.11
N LEU A 26 17.56 -1.23 24.13
CA LEU A 26 18.53 -1.76 25.09
C LEU A 26 19.35 -0.62 25.71
N PRO A 27 18.77 0.23 26.56
CA PRO A 27 19.50 1.33 27.20
C PRO A 27 20.61 0.85 28.14
N GLU A 28 20.59 -0.41 28.57
CA GLU A 28 21.66 -1.01 29.38
C GLU A 28 22.92 -1.32 28.55
N ALA A 29 22.83 -1.42 27.24
CA ALA A 29 23.97 -1.64 26.35
C ALA A 29 24.81 -0.37 26.12
N GLU A 30 24.30 0.82 26.45
CA GLU A 30 25.02 2.11 26.36
C GLU A 30 26.30 2.16 27.25
N GLY A 31 26.32 1.35 28.30
CA GLY A 31 27.48 1.22 29.23
C GLY A 31 28.41 0.02 28.98
N SER A 32 28.13 -0.84 28.01
CA SER A 32 28.85 -2.11 27.78
C SER A 32 29.10 -2.36 26.31
N PRO A 33 30.23 -1.92 25.73
CA PRO A 33 30.55 -2.12 24.32
C PRO A 33 30.48 -3.60 23.88
N GLU A 34 30.88 -4.52 24.79
CA GLU A 34 30.86 -5.95 24.51
C GLU A 34 29.44 -6.53 24.27
N GLN A 35 28.42 -6.00 24.94
CA GLN A 35 27.04 -6.41 24.75
C GLN A 35 26.45 -5.84 23.45
N LEU A 36 26.85 -4.65 23.06
CA LEU A 36 26.46 -4.03 21.79
C LEU A 36 27.01 -4.85 20.61
N ASP A 37 28.30 -5.22 20.68
CA ASP A 37 28.97 -6.03 19.66
C ASP A 37 28.34 -7.43 19.53
N GLU A 38 27.89 -8.02 20.63
CA GLU A 38 27.22 -9.33 20.65
C GLU A 38 25.83 -9.27 19.99
N VAL A 39 25.07 -8.19 20.23
CA VAL A 39 23.77 -7.97 19.59
C VAL A 39 23.94 -7.67 18.11
N ILE A 40 24.92 -6.87 17.72
CA ILE A 40 25.24 -6.56 16.31
C ILE A 40 25.67 -7.84 15.59
N ALA A 41 26.46 -8.70 16.21
CA ALA A 41 26.86 -9.98 15.64
C ALA A 41 25.67 -10.91 15.41
N LEU A 42 24.73 -11.01 16.36
CA LEU A 42 23.51 -11.81 16.24
C LEU A 42 22.56 -11.27 15.14
N LEU A 43 22.41 -9.97 15.01
CA LEU A 43 21.62 -9.35 13.97
C LEU A 43 22.24 -9.52 12.58
N SER A 44 23.59 -9.45 12.49
CA SER A 44 24.33 -9.72 11.27
C SER A 44 24.21 -11.19 10.83
N GLU A 45 24.22 -12.14 11.79
CA GLU A 45 23.98 -13.56 11.52
C GLU A 45 22.54 -13.85 11.06
N ALA A 46 21.58 -13.02 11.50
CA ALA A 46 20.20 -13.02 11.00
C ALA A 46 20.03 -12.34 9.62
N GLY A 47 21.11 -11.83 9.02
CA GLY A 47 21.11 -11.18 7.70
C GLY A 47 20.61 -9.74 7.71
N ILE A 48 20.63 -9.08 8.88
CA ILE A 48 20.25 -7.68 9.05
C ILE A 48 21.50 -6.81 9.08
N GLU A 49 21.56 -5.84 8.17
CA GLU A 49 22.64 -4.85 8.16
C GLU A 49 22.40 -3.81 9.27
N VAL A 50 23.35 -3.74 10.21
CA VAL A 50 23.36 -2.73 11.27
C VAL A 50 24.34 -1.64 10.90
N TYR A 51 23.88 -0.41 10.83
CA TYR A 51 24.70 0.77 10.52
C TYR A 51 24.98 1.54 11.81
N GLU A 52 26.25 1.85 12.08
CA GLU A 52 26.66 2.69 13.22
C GLU A 52 26.10 4.11 13.11
N GLU A 53 26.05 4.63 11.89
CA GLU A 53 25.39 5.89 11.51
C GLU A 53 24.61 5.68 10.21
N LEU A 54 23.55 6.46 10.01
CA LEU A 54 22.86 6.51 8.72
C LEU A 54 23.90 6.70 7.61
N PRO A 55 23.98 5.81 6.58
CA PRO A 55 24.96 5.96 5.52
C PRO A 55 24.84 7.37 4.93
N ALA A 56 25.90 8.15 5.10
CA ALA A 56 25.96 9.48 4.53
C ALA A 56 25.79 9.35 3.01
N PRO A 57 24.86 10.09 2.39
CA PRO A 57 24.77 10.11 0.93
C PRO A 57 26.14 10.57 0.41
N GLU A 58 26.64 9.88 -0.60
CA GLU A 58 27.88 10.25 -1.27
C GLU A 58 27.85 11.74 -1.57
N THR A 59 28.83 12.48 -1.07
CA THR A 59 28.86 13.95 -1.05
C THR A 59 28.83 14.59 -2.45
N GLU A 60 29.14 13.84 -3.49
CA GLU A 60 29.05 14.28 -4.89
C GLU A 60 27.60 14.44 -5.38
N ASP A 61 26.66 13.60 -4.92
CA ASP A 61 25.23 13.71 -5.27
C ASP A 61 24.55 14.94 -4.62
N LEU A 62 25.06 15.46 -3.51
CA LEU A 62 24.44 16.59 -2.78
C LEU A 62 24.72 17.94 -3.40
N ALA A 63 25.87 18.14 -4.06
CA ALA A 63 26.19 19.38 -4.74
C ALA A 63 25.35 19.55 -6.02
N GLU A 64 25.08 18.48 -6.78
CA GLU A 64 24.19 18.49 -7.94
C GLU A 64 22.70 18.63 -7.57
N LEU A 65 22.30 18.21 -6.34
CA LEU A 65 20.91 18.24 -5.90
C LEU A 65 20.41 19.66 -5.51
N THR A 66 21.31 20.62 -5.27
CA THR A 66 20.95 21.98 -4.85
C THR A 66 20.63 22.90 -6.02
N GLU A 67 21.13 22.60 -7.23
CA GLU A 67 20.84 23.35 -8.46
C GLU A 67 19.84 22.58 -9.32
N VAL A 68 18.55 22.62 -8.93
CA VAL A 68 17.49 22.33 -9.90
C VAL A 68 17.46 23.52 -10.84
N ASP A 69 17.96 23.34 -12.07
CA ASP A 69 17.79 24.29 -13.16
C ASP A 69 16.28 24.43 -13.46
N LEU A 70 15.69 25.45 -12.85
CA LEU A 70 14.26 25.78 -13.05
C LEU A 70 13.97 26.20 -14.51
N ASP A 71 15.00 26.50 -15.27
CA ASP A 71 14.89 26.83 -16.70
C ASP A 71 14.50 25.62 -17.56
N ASP A 72 14.86 24.39 -17.14
CA ASP A 72 14.42 23.14 -17.81
C ASP A 72 12.91 22.87 -17.64
N LEU A 73 12.27 23.54 -16.68
CA LEU A 73 10.84 23.43 -16.38
C LEU A 73 9.99 24.55 -17.04
N SER A 74 10.63 25.49 -17.72
CA SER A 74 9.95 26.61 -18.40
C SER A 74 9.09 26.21 -19.60
N GLY A 75 9.27 24.98 -20.11
CA GLY A 75 8.47 24.37 -21.17
C GLY A 75 7.10 23.82 -20.77
N ILE A 76 6.79 23.75 -19.44
CA ILE A 76 5.52 23.27 -18.95
C ILE A 76 4.47 24.37 -19.07
N ALA A 77 3.39 24.10 -19.80
CA ALA A 77 2.29 25.06 -20.03
C ALA A 77 1.73 25.61 -18.72
N ALA A 78 1.36 26.89 -18.69
CA ALA A 78 0.90 27.57 -17.46
C ALA A 78 -0.42 27.02 -16.87
N ASP A 79 -1.12 26.15 -17.59
CA ASP A 79 -2.34 25.46 -17.16
C ASP A 79 -2.04 24.18 -16.36
N ASP A 80 -0.77 23.78 -16.23
CA ASP A 80 -0.40 22.57 -15.52
C ASP A 80 -0.21 22.85 -14.01
N ALA A 81 -0.88 22.06 -13.19
CA ALA A 81 -0.76 22.11 -11.73
C ALA A 81 0.69 21.96 -11.23
N VAL A 82 1.53 21.22 -11.97
CA VAL A 82 2.96 21.07 -11.72
C VAL A 82 3.68 22.40 -11.86
N GLY A 83 3.46 23.11 -12.97
CA GLY A 83 4.09 24.42 -13.24
C GLY A 83 3.72 25.47 -12.17
N LEU A 84 2.46 25.47 -11.71
CA LEU A 84 2.01 26.36 -10.64
C LEU A 84 2.72 26.06 -9.31
N TYR A 85 2.79 24.79 -8.93
CA TYR A 85 3.47 24.34 -7.71
C TYR A 85 4.96 24.75 -7.73
N LEU A 86 5.66 24.48 -8.83
CA LEU A 86 7.09 24.80 -8.98
C LEU A 86 7.34 26.32 -8.92
N ARG A 87 6.45 27.13 -9.50
CA ARG A 87 6.52 28.59 -9.42
C ARG A 87 6.35 29.12 -8.01
N GLU A 88 5.42 28.56 -7.24
CA GLU A 88 5.21 28.97 -5.84
C GLU A 88 6.40 28.58 -4.96
N MET A 89 6.92 27.38 -5.15
CA MET A 89 8.09 26.88 -4.46
C MET A 89 9.34 27.75 -4.72
N ALA A 90 9.52 28.21 -5.97
CA ALA A 90 10.67 29.04 -6.37
C ALA A 90 10.73 30.42 -5.67
N ARG A 91 9.61 30.90 -5.12
CA ARG A 91 9.54 32.19 -4.41
C ARG A 91 10.26 32.21 -3.08
N VAL A 92 10.47 31.04 -2.47
CA VAL A 92 11.12 30.94 -1.15
C VAL A 92 12.64 30.81 -1.35
N PRO A 93 13.48 31.71 -0.78
CA PRO A 93 14.92 31.65 -0.91
C PRO A 93 15.49 30.41 -0.16
N LEU A 94 16.67 29.97 -0.62
CA LEU A 94 17.42 28.94 0.07
C LEU A 94 17.96 29.46 1.38
N LEU A 95 18.06 28.57 2.38
CA LEU A 95 18.59 28.89 3.71
C LEU A 95 20.10 28.65 3.78
N SER A 96 20.80 29.51 4.50
CA SER A 96 22.16 29.28 4.95
C SER A 96 22.19 28.31 6.14
N LEU A 97 23.38 27.76 6.45
CA LEU A 97 23.55 26.87 7.62
C LEU A 97 23.17 27.55 8.95
N GLU A 98 23.47 28.84 9.08
CA GLU A 98 23.16 29.62 10.27
C GLU A 98 21.65 29.81 10.42
N GLU A 99 20.94 30.05 9.32
CA GLU A 99 19.47 30.18 9.30
C GLU A 99 18.80 28.83 9.57
N GLU A 100 19.31 27.72 9.00
CA GLU A 100 18.82 26.36 9.32
C GLU A 100 18.90 26.08 10.84
N THR A 101 20.06 26.39 11.44
CA THR A 101 20.29 26.19 12.88
C THR A 101 19.41 27.09 13.74
N HIS A 102 19.25 28.35 13.34
CA HIS A 102 18.37 29.30 14.06
C HIS A 102 16.91 28.85 14.03
N LEU A 103 16.40 28.45 12.87
CA LEU A 103 15.03 27.94 12.73
C LEU A 103 14.84 26.65 13.54
N ALA A 104 15.79 25.72 13.52
CA ALA A 104 15.74 24.51 14.31
C ALA A 104 15.67 24.79 15.82
N HIS A 105 16.44 25.78 16.31
CA HIS A 105 16.40 26.22 17.70
C HIS A 105 15.03 26.81 18.06
N LEU A 106 14.44 27.66 17.21
CA LEU A 106 13.09 28.20 17.44
C LEU A 106 12.01 27.11 17.50
N ILE A 107 12.13 26.08 16.64
CA ILE A 107 11.24 24.92 16.66
C ILE A 107 11.33 24.17 17.99
N GLU A 108 12.56 23.95 18.50
CA GLU A 108 12.78 23.28 19.79
C GLU A 108 12.19 24.08 20.94
N MET A 109 12.46 25.40 20.99
CA MET A 109 11.88 26.29 22.00
C MET A 109 10.35 26.30 21.96
N GLY A 110 9.76 26.30 20.77
CA GLY A 110 8.30 26.22 20.61
C GLY A 110 7.71 24.92 21.17
N ARG A 111 8.39 23.77 20.92
CA ARG A 111 7.98 22.46 21.48
C ARG A 111 8.09 22.41 23.01
N GLU A 112 9.16 22.98 23.56
CA GLU A 112 9.33 23.08 25.01
C GLU A 112 8.24 23.94 25.64
N ALA A 113 7.94 25.11 25.05
CA ALA A 113 6.86 25.98 25.49
C ALA A 113 5.49 25.27 25.42
N GLU A 114 5.22 24.47 24.39
CA GLU A 114 3.98 23.70 24.25
C GLU A 114 3.87 22.64 25.36
N ARG A 115 4.96 21.95 25.71
CA ARG A 115 4.99 20.99 26.84
C ARG A 115 4.73 21.67 28.19
N VAL A 116 5.30 22.85 28.41
CA VAL A 116 5.06 23.62 29.64
C VAL A 116 3.61 24.08 29.72
N LEU A 117 3.02 24.56 28.65
CA LEU A 117 1.60 24.96 28.59
C LEU A 117 0.63 23.80 28.84
N ALA A 118 0.99 22.57 28.46
CA ALA A 118 0.19 21.38 28.72
C ALA A 118 0.13 21.01 30.22
N ASN A 119 1.13 21.41 31.01
CA ASN A 119 1.16 21.25 32.46
C ASN A 119 0.43 22.43 33.11
N ASN A 120 -0.88 22.30 33.39
CA ASN A 120 -1.76 23.30 33.97
C ASN A 120 -1.18 23.93 35.28
N GLY A 121 -0.81 25.19 35.26
CA GLY A 121 -0.33 25.92 36.47
C GLY A 121 0.40 27.24 36.20
N THR A 122 0.46 27.72 34.95
CA THR A 122 1.20 28.92 34.53
C THR A 122 0.41 30.20 34.80
N ASP A 123 1.10 31.23 35.32
CA ASP A 123 0.62 32.60 35.47
C ASP A 123 0.14 33.16 34.10
N PRO A 124 -0.94 33.95 34.03
CA PRO A 124 -1.48 34.51 32.78
C PRO A 124 -0.44 35.26 31.92
N VAL A 125 0.52 35.95 32.53
CA VAL A 125 1.59 36.68 31.83
C VAL A 125 2.58 35.71 31.19
N GLU A 126 2.96 34.70 31.95
CA GLU A 126 3.88 33.65 31.47
C GLU A 126 3.23 32.78 30.36
N ARG A 127 1.94 32.51 30.50
CA ARG A 127 1.13 31.83 29.51
C ARG A 127 1.15 32.56 28.15
N ALA A 128 0.91 33.87 28.14
CA ALA A 128 0.95 34.68 26.90
C ALA A 128 2.32 34.66 26.25
N ARG A 129 3.42 34.64 27.03
CA ARG A 129 4.77 34.53 26.55
C ARG A 129 5.04 33.16 25.91
N LEU A 130 4.61 32.10 26.56
CA LEU A 130 4.74 30.73 26.05
C LEU A 130 3.93 30.51 24.76
N GLU A 131 2.70 31.05 24.69
CA GLU A 131 1.86 31.02 23.49
C GLU A 131 2.55 31.75 22.32
N ALA A 132 3.21 32.88 22.54
CA ALA A 132 4.00 33.56 21.52
C ALA A 132 5.20 32.73 21.04
N MET A 133 5.88 32.03 21.96
CA MET A 133 6.99 31.14 21.60
C MET A 133 6.52 29.93 20.78
N VAL A 134 5.36 29.35 21.08
CA VAL A 134 4.76 28.27 20.28
C VAL A 134 4.45 28.75 18.87
N GLU A 135 3.88 29.96 18.73
CA GLU A 135 3.56 30.52 17.41
C GLU A 135 4.83 30.81 16.59
N GLN A 136 5.89 31.34 17.22
CA GLN A 136 7.20 31.49 16.56
C GLN A 136 7.79 30.14 16.12
N GLY A 137 7.67 29.11 16.95
CA GLY A 137 8.12 27.75 16.61
C GLY A 137 7.35 27.15 15.42
N ARG A 138 6.04 27.39 15.35
CA ARG A 138 5.21 26.97 14.19
C ARG A 138 5.59 27.70 12.93
N ALA A 139 5.77 29.02 12.99
CA ALA A 139 6.21 29.81 11.84
C ALA A 139 7.60 29.38 11.35
N ALA A 140 8.55 29.12 12.26
CA ALA A 140 9.87 28.61 11.94
C ALA A 140 9.81 27.22 11.28
N ARG A 141 8.97 26.31 11.76
CA ARG A 141 8.73 25.00 11.16
C ARG A 141 8.22 25.11 9.72
N GLU A 142 7.23 25.96 9.51
CA GLU A 142 6.65 26.21 8.19
C GLU A 142 7.69 26.79 7.22
N HIS A 143 8.50 27.73 7.69
CA HIS A 143 9.57 28.33 6.89
C HIS A 143 10.64 27.28 6.50
N LEU A 144 11.12 26.47 7.46
CA LEU A 144 12.10 25.42 7.20
C LEU A 144 11.61 24.39 6.19
N ILE A 145 10.32 24.00 6.27
CA ILE A 145 9.70 23.10 5.30
C ILE A 145 9.66 23.75 3.90
N LYS A 146 9.10 24.96 3.79
CA LYS A 146 8.94 25.67 2.51
C LYS A 146 10.28 25.90 1.80
N ALA A 147 11.31 26.29 2.52
CA ALA A 147 12.64 26.53 1.96
C ALA A 147 13.30 25.27 1.39
N ASN A 148 12.94 24.08 1.93
CA ASN A 148 13.52 22.80 1.52
C ASN A 148 12.64 21.97 0.56
N THR A 149 11.52 22.50 0.05
CA THR A 149 10.66 21.81 -0.93
C THR A 149 11.38 21.54 -2.25
N ARG A 150 12.37 22.38 -2.63
CA ARG A 150 13.21 22.18 -3.82
C ARG A 150 14.01 20.87 -3.74
N LEU A 151 14.50 20.51 -2.55
CA LEU A 151 15.20 19.26 -2.31
C LEU A 151 14.26 18.05 -2.56
N VAL A 152 12.99 18.16 -2.18
CA VAL A 152 11.99 17.11 -2.45
C VAL A 152 11.82 16.88 -3.95
N VAL A 153 11.70 17.93 -4.73
CA VAL A 153 11.52 17.86 -6.19
C VAL A 153 12.73 17.21 -6.86
N SER A 154 13.95 17.57 -6.46
CA SER A 154 15.17 16.99 -7.02
C SER A 154 15.30 15.49 -6.78
N ILE A 155 14.82 15.01 -5.61
CA ILE A 155 14.79 13.58 -5.29
C ILE A 155 13.63 12.89 -6.02
N ALA A 156 12.43 13.48 -6.03
CA ALA A 156 11.25 12.91 -6.66
C ALA A 156 11.43 12.73 -8.19
N LYS A 157 12.20 13.62 -8.84
CA LYS A 157 12.55 13.53 -10.27
C LYS A 157 13.17 12.18 -10.65
N LYS A 158 13.96 11.58 -9.77
CA LYS A 158 14.60 10.26 -9.98
C LYS A 158 13.59 9.09 -9.99
N TYR A 159 12.36 9.29 -9.53
CA TYR A 159 11.30 8.28 -9.44
C TYR A 159 10.19 8.43 -10.49
N ILE A 160 10.35 9.36 -11.43
CA ILE A 160 9.41 9.53 -12.56
C ILE A 160 9.39 8.24 -13.38
N GLY A 161 8.19 7.81 -13.83
CA GLY A 161 8.03 6.61 -14.65
C GLY A 161 7.85 5.30 -13.83
N HIS A 162 7.90 5.35 -12.50
CA HIS A 162 7.72 4.18 -11.64
C HIS A 162 6.24 3.87 -11.34
N GLY A 163 5.28 4.48 -12.05
CA GLY A 163 3.86 4.16 -11.97
C GLY A 163 3.08 5.01 -10.97
N VAL A 164 3.70 6.04 -10.40
CA VAL A 164 3.05 7.05 -9.55
C VAL A 164 3.19 8.41 -10.22
N PRO A 165 2.14 9.24 -10.27
CA PRO A 165 2.19 10.60 -10.81
C PRO A 165 3.23 11.46 -10.10
N PHE A 166 3.89 12.38 -10.84
CA PHE A 166 4.98 13.17 -10.29
C PHE A 166 4.56 14.06 -9.11
N LEU A 167 3.39 14.68 -9.17
CA LEU A 167 2.87 15.48 -8.05
C LEU A 167 2.65 14.63 -6.79
N ASP A 168 2.19 13.39 -6.93
CA ASP A 168 1.97 12.50 -5.80
C ASP A 168 3.32 12.08 -5.18
N LEU A 169 4.35 11.84 -6.02
CA LEU A 169 5.72 11.61 -5.52
C LEU A 169 6.26 12.81 -4.73
N ILE A 170 6.00 14.04 -5.20
CA ILE A 170 6.37 15.26 -4.49
C ILE A 170 5.65 15.35 -3.14
N GLN A 171 4.33 15.08 -3.11
CA GLN A 171 3.56 15.15 -1.86
C GLN A 171 3.99 14.09 -0.84
N GLU A 172 4.24 12.88 -1.27
CA GLU A 172 4.81 11.84 -0.41
C GLU A 172 6.21 12.22 0.09
N GLY A 173 7.03 12.82 -0.78
CA GLY A 173 8.32 13.39 -0.39
C GLY A 173 8.19 14.52 0.63
N ASN A 174 7.19 15.40 0.49
CA ASN A 174 6.90 16.46 1.47
C ASN A 174 6.50 15.88 2.84
N LEU A 175 5.76 14.75 2.86
CA LEU A 175 5.48 14.05 4.12
C LEU A 175 6.77 13.53 4.78
N GLY A 176 7.73 13.05 3.98
CA GLY A 176 9.07 12.70 4.44
C GLY A 176 9.84 13.89 4.99
N LEU A 177 9.83 15.02 4.27
CA LEU A 177 10.45 16.27 4.71
C LEU A 177 9.87 16.75 6.06
N MET A 178 8.55 16.71 6.23
CA MET A 178 7.92 17.08 7.50
C MET A 178 8.38 16.20 8.67
N LYS A 179 8.51 14.89 8.45
CA LYS A 179 9.07 13.96 9.45
C LYS A 179 10.54 14.28 9.76
N ALA A 180 11.33 14.63 8.74
CA ALA A 180 12.71 15.05 8.93
C ALA A 180 12.81 16.29 9.82
N VAL A 181 11.98 17.31 9.58
CA VAL A 181 11.94 18.54 10.40
C VAL A 181 11.55 18.23 11.85
N GLU A 182 10.69 17.25 12.08
CA GLU A 182 10.29 16.83 13.43
C GLU A 182 11.40 16.17 14.23
N LYS A 183 12.30 15.44 13.54
CA LYS A 183 13.35 14.64 14.18
C LYS A 183 14.76 15.24 14.03
N PHE A 184 14.90 16.38 13.33
CA PHE A 184 16.20 16.99 13.10
C PHE A 184 16.81 17.55 14.39
N ASP A 185 18.08 17.18 14.63
CA ASP A 185 18.89 17.67 15.73
C ASP A 185 20.09 18.48 15.20
N TYR A 186 20.00 19.81 15.30
CA TYR A 186 21.05 20.73 14.84
C TYR A 186 22.35 20.63 15.65
N ARG A 187 22.30 20.07 16.86
CA ARG A 187 23.50 19.94 17.74
C ARG A 187 24.54 18.98 17.18
N ARG A 188 24.13 18.08 16.29
CA ARG A 188 25.02 17.13 15.62
C ARG A 188 25.92 17.77 14.55
N GLY A 189 25.69 19.04 14.17
CA GLY A 189 26.53 19.81 13.25
C GLY A 189 26.41 19.46 11.77
N TYR A 190 25.50 18.53 11.40
CA TYR A 190 25.22 18.19 9.98
C TYR A 190 24.21 19.15 9.36
N ARG A 191 24.32 19.31 8.02
CA ARG A 191 23.31 20.03 7.23
C ARG A 191 21.96 19.35 7.31
N PHE A 192 20.89 20.15 7.36
CA PHE A 192 19.52 19.63 7.33
C PHE A 192 19.27 18.77 6.09
N SER A 193 19.76 19.18 4.91
CA SER A 193 19.61 18.46 3.65
C SER A 193 20.13 17.03 3.71
N THR A 194 21.25 16.76 4.38
CA THR A 194 21.83 15.41 4.54
C THR A 194 20.86 14.48 5.25
N TYR A 195 20.25 14.94 6.33
CA TYR A 195 19.28 14.16 7.09
C TYR A 195 17.92 14.04 6.37
N ALA A 196 17.43 15.13 5.80
CA ALA A 196 16.13 15.17 5.11
C ALA A 196 16.11 14.27 3.86
N THR A 197 17.21 14.17 3.11
CA THR A 197 17.31 13.33 1.91
C THR A 197 16.95 11.89 2.20
N TRP A 198 17.38 11.34 3.34
CA TRP A 198 17.04 9.99 3.73
C TRP A 198 15.52 9.79 3.95
N TRP A 199 14.88 10.68 4.72
CA TRP A 199 13.45 10.62 4.99
C TRP A 199 12.61 10.80 3.74
N ILE A 200 13.01 11.73 2.86
CA ILE A 200 12.34 11.97 1.59
C ILE A 200 12.43 10.72 0.70
N ARG A 201 13.62 10.17 0.54
CA ARG A 201 13.86 8.96 -0.26
C ARG A 201 13.05 7.77 0.27
N GLN A 202 13.04 7.56 1.58
CA GLN A 202 12.31 6.48 2.24
C GLN A 202 10.80 6.58 1.98
N THR A 203 10.21 7.78 2.18
CA THR A 203 8.77 7.96 1.97
C THR A 203 8.37 7.81 0.50
N ILE A 204 9.16 8.36 -0.44
CA ILE A 204 8.92 8.19 -1.87
C ILE A 204 9.03 6.72 -2.29
N SER A 205 10.09 6.01 -1.87
CA SER A 205 10.26 4.60 -2.20
C SER A 205 9.13 3.74 -1.65
N ARG A 206 8.67 4.03 -0.45
CA ARG A 206 7.53 3.36 0.16
C ARG A 206 6.22 3.65 -0.60
N ALA A 207 5.99 4.91 -0.97
CA ALA A 207 4.83 5.30 -1.78
C ALA A 207 4.82 4.59 -3.14
N VAL A 208 5.97 4.49 -3.82
CA VAL A 208 6.10 3.73 -5.06
C VAL A 208 5.78 2.25 -4.83
N ALA A 209 6.27 1.63 -3.76
CA ALA A 209 5.97 0.23 -3.46
C ALA A 209 4.48 0.00 -3.19
N ASP A 210 3.80 0.95 -2.53
CA ASP A 210 2.41 0.84 -2.10
C ASP A 210 1.38 1.21 -3.18
N GLN A 211 1.70 2.17 -4.07
CA GLN A 211 0.73 2.83 -4.96
C GLN A 211 0.99 2.61 -6.45
N SER A 212 2.19 2.13 -6.86
CA SER A 212 2.55 2.02 -8.29
C SER A 212 1.83 0.92 -9.05
N ARG A 213 1.08 0.05 -8.37
CA ARG A 213 0.45 -1.13 -8.98
C ARG A 213 -1.05 -1.09 -8.87
N THR A 214 -1.77 -1.39 -9.96
CA THR A 214 -3.22 -1.55 -9.99
C THR A 214 -3.68 -2.63 -8.99
N ILE A 215 -2.96 -3.75 -8.93
CA ILE A 215 -3.14 -4.79 -7.92
C ILE A 215 -2.03 -4.61 -6.89
N ARG A 216 -2.40 -4.10 -5.71
CA ARG A 216 -1.46 -3.82 -4.62
C ARG A 216 -0.69 -5.07 -4.20
N VAL A 217 0.62 -4.91 -4.05
CA VAL A 217 1.53 -5.95 -3.54
C VAL A 217 2.11 -5.46 -2.20
N PRO A 218 2.24 -6.33 -1.17
CA PRO A 218 2.89 -5.96 0.09
C PRO A 218 4.32 -5.47 -0.12
N VAL A 219 4.79 -4.50 0.72
CA VAL A 219 6.11 -3.86 0.57
C VAL A 219 7.24 -4.88 0.56
N HIS A 220 7.23 -5.84 1.50
CA HIS A 220 8.26 -6.89 1.57
C HIS A 220 8.34 -7.75 0.29
N MET A 221 7.21 -7.92 -0.43
CA MET A 221 7.20 -8.62 -1.71
C MET A 221 7.74 -7.73 -2.84
N SER A 222 7.45 -6.43 -2.80
CA SER A 222 8.00 -5.45 -3.75
C SER A 222 9.53 -5.41 -3.65
N ASP A 223 10.09 -5.47 -2.45
CA ASP A 223 11.54 -5.51 -2.22
C ASP A 223 12.17 -6.82 -2.72
N ARG A 224 11.51 -7.96 -2.47
CA ARG A 224 11.97 -9.25 -3.02
C ARG A 224 11.94 -9.26 -4.55
N ILE A 225 10.90 -8.71 -5.17
CA ILE A 225 10.79 -8.56 -6.62
C ILE A 225 11.89 -7.63 -7.14
N ARG A 226 12.19 -6.52 -6.44
CA ARG A 226 13.28 -5.60 -6.81
C ARG A 226 14.64 -6.32 -6.77
N ARG A 227 14.92 -7.07 -5.70
CA ARG A 227 16.16 -7.88 -5.60
C ARG A 227 16.23 -8.90 -6.74
N LEU A 228 15.13 -9.60 -7.03
CA LEU A 228 15.06 -10.57 -8.15
C LEU A 228 15.44 -9.93 -9.48
N TYR A 229 14.87 -8.78 -9.84
CA TYR A 229 15.19 -8.09 -11.07
C TYR A 229 16.62 -7.56 -11.11
N LYS A 230 17.14 -7.05 -9.99
CA LYS A 230 18.53 -6.62 -9.87
C LYS A 230 19.50 -7.78 -10.13
N THR A 231 19.27 -8.93 -9.49
CA THR A 231 20.09 -10.14 -9.70
C THR A 231 19.95 -10.67 -11.12
N ALA A 232 18.72 -10.67 -11.68
CA ALA A 232 18.51 -11.08 -13.07
C ALA A 232 19.29 -10.20 -14.05
N GLN A 233 19.32 -8.89 -13.84
CA GLN A 233 20.08 -7.94 -14.66
C GLN A 233 21.61 -8.15 -14.51
N GLN A 234 22.10 -8.43 -13.31
CA GLN A 234 23.51 -8.76 -13.09
C GLN A 234 23.92 -10.04 -13.84
N LEU A 235 23.14 -11.10 -13.69
CA LEU A 235 23.39 -12.36 -14.40
C LEU A 235 23.28 -12.22 -15.93
N GLU A 236 22.35 -11.38 -16.41
CA GLU A 236 22.24 -11.07 -17.83
C GLU A 236 23.48 -10.36 -18.38
N GLN A 237 24.08 -9.44 -17.60
CA GLN A 237 25.34 -8.78 -17.95
C GLN A 237 26.52 -9.76 -17.95
N GLU A 238 26.56 -10.72 -17.02
CA GLU A 238 27.62 -11.74 -16.96
C GLU A 238 27.52 -12.78 -18.06
N TYR A 239 26.30 -13.26 -18.33
CA TYR A 239 26.08 -14.35 -19.29
C TYR A 239 25.85 -13.88 -20.72
N GLY A 240 25.56 -12.59 -20.94
CA GLY A 240 25.18 -12.04 -22.25
C GLY A 240 23.84 -12.56 -22.79
N ARG A 241 23.03 -13.20 -21.93
CA ARG A 241 21.69 -13.72 -22.24
C ARG A 241 20.77 -13.60 -21.01
N PRO A 242 19.44 -13.57 -21.20
CA PRO A 242 18.52 -13.57 -20.07
C PRO A 242 18.70 -14.86 -19.22
N PRO A 243 18.81 -14.72 -17.88
CA PRO A 243 19.00 -15.86 -16.97
C PRO A 243 17.72 -16.69 -16.83
N THR A 244 17.89 -17.98 -16.57
CA THR A 244 16.78 -18.88 -16.27
C THR A 244 16.31 -18.70 -14.82
N PRO A 245 15.05 -19.04 -14.49
CA PRO A 245 14.57 -18.98 -13.09
C PRO A 245 15.41 -19.82 -12.11
N GLU A 246 16.02 -20.90 -12.60
CA GLU A 246 16.89 -21.79 -11.83
C GLU A 246 18.23 -21.13 -11.51
N GLU A 247 18.79 -20.36 -12.45
CA GLU A 247 20.04 -19.60 -12.26
C GLU A 247 19.83 -18.45 -11.27
N ILE A 248 18.73 -17.72 -11.41
CA ILE A 248 18.34 -16.65 -10.42
C ILE A 248 18.10 -17.25 -9.04
N ALA A 249 17.48 -18.44 -8.97
CA ALA A 249 17.19 -19.11 -7.71
C ALA A 249 18.48 -19.54 -6.99
N ALA A 250 19.48 -19.98 -7.74
CA ALA A 250 20.80 -20.36 -7.20
C ALA A 250 21.52 -19.15 -6.61
N GLU A 251 21.47 -17.98 -7.27
CA GLU A 251 22.14 -16.77 -6.82
C GLU A 251 21.45 -16.16 -5.58
N LEU A 252 20.11 -16.24 -5.52
CA LEU A 252 19.32 -15.71 -4.40
C LEU A 252 19.15 -16.69 -3.23
N ASP A 253 19.69 -17.92 -3.33
CA ASP A 253 19.50 -19.01 -2.37
C ASP A 253 18.00 -19.29 -2.09
N LEU A 254 17.21 -19.36 -3.17
CA LEU A 254 15.77 -19.57 -3.11
C LEU A 254 15.37 -20.82 -3.91
N GLU A 255 14.21 -21.40 -3.62
CA GLU A 255 13.63 -22.45 -4.45
C GLU A 255 13.20 -21.90 -5.83
N PRO A 256 13.49 -22.60 -6.95
CA PRO A 256 13.09 -22.17 -8.29
C PRO A 256 11.59 -21.91 -8.44
N ARG A 257 10.75 -22.69 -7.76
CA ARG A 257 9.29 -22.49 -7.75
C ARG A 257 8.89 -21.15 -7.15
N LYS A 258 9.62 -20.68 -6.12
CA LYS A 258 9.39 -19.39 -5.47
C LYS A 258 9.78 -18.23 -6.37
N VAL A 259 10.89 -18.36 -7.12
CA VAL A 259 11.31 -17.39 -8.13
C VAL A 259 10.28 -17.28 -9.25
N GLN A 260 9.82 -18.40 -9.80
CA GLN A 260 8.77 -18.42 -10.83
C GLN A 260 7.46 -17.79 -10.33
N TRP A 261 7.09 -18.03 -9.07
CA TRP A 261 5.92 -17.41 -8.47
C TRP A 261 6.09 -15.89 -8.32
N MET A 262 7.25 -15.41 -7.85
CA MET A 262 7.56 -13.98 -7.76
C MET A 262 7.54 -13.30 -9.12
N MET A 263 8.06 -13.94 -10.18
CA MET A 263 7.98 -13.44 -11.55
C MET A 263 6.54 -13.29 -12.02
N ARG A 264 5.66 -14.25 -11.74
CA ARG A 264 4.22 -14.14 -12.05
C ARG A 264 3.51 -13.02 -11.29
N VAL A 265 3.82 -12.85 -10.00
CA VAL A 265 3.26 -11.76 -9.18
C VAL A 265 3.77 -10.39 -9.64
N SER A 266 4.95 -10.34 -10.23
CA SER A 266 5.53 -9.10 -10.74
C SER A 266 4.88 -8.58 -12.02
N TRP A 267 4.09 -9.38 -12.73
CA TRP A 267 3.42 -8.95 -13.95
C TRP A 267 2.45 -7.81 -13.68
N ARG A 268 2.40 -6.88 -14.63
CA ARG A 268 1.45 -5.77 -14.60
C ARG A 268 0.27 -6.09 -15.50
N PRO A 269 -0.97 -5.74 -15.11
CA PRO A 269 -2.12 -5.87 -15.99
C PRO A 269 -1.95 -4.95 -17.22
N ILE A 270 -2.42 -5.44 -18.36
CA ILE A 270 -2.46 -4.70 -19.62
C ILE A 270 -3.82 -3.99 -19.71
N SER A 271 -3.87 -2.81 -20.33
CA SER A 271 -5.13 -2.08 -20.56
C SER A 271 -6.02 -2.86 -21.53
N LEU A 272 -7.32 -2.88 -21.25
CA LEU A 272 -8.32 -3.41 -22.18
C LEU A 272 -8.49 -2.53 -23.41
N GLU A 273 -8.17 -1.24 -23.32
CA GLU A 273 -8.18 -0.27 -24.40
C GLU A 273 -6.89 -0.31 -25.26
N HIS A 274 -6.01 -1.30 -24.98
CA HIS A 274 -4.78 -1.45 -25.75
C HIS A 274 -5.11 -1.81 -27.20
N PRO A 275 -4.65 -1.00 -28.18
CA PRO A 275 -4.93 -1.26 -29.59
C PRO A 275 -4.27 -2.58 -30.04
N VAL A 276 -5.02 -3.38 -30.83
CA VAL A 276 -4.59 -4.69 -31.33
C VAL A 276 -4.78 -4.73 -32.85
N GLY A 277 -3.77 -5.17 -33.57
CA GLY A 277 -3.77 -5.30 -35.02
C GLY A 277 -2.88 -4.25 -35.71
N GLU A 278 -2.63 -4.45 -37.02
CA GLU A 278 -1.75 -3.54 -37.79
C GLU A 278 -2.37 -2.17 -38.03
N GLU A 279 -3.71 -2.06 -38.07
CA GLU A 279 -4.46 -0.81 -38.29
C GLU A 279 -4.89 -0.13 -37.00
N GLU A 280 -4.57 -0.71 -35.82
CA GLU A 280 -4.92 -0.19 -34.47
C GLU A 280 -6.42 0.11 -34.25
N ASP A 281 -7.29 -0.39 -35.12
CA ASP A 281 -8.74 -0.11 -35.10
C ASP A 281 -9.51 -0.91 -34.06
N ASN A 282 -8.89 -1.93 -33.45
CA ASN A 282 -9.55 -2.82 -32.48
C ASN A 282 -8.88 -2.73 -31.10
N GLU A 283 -9.70 -2.75 -30.05
CA GLU A 283 -9.24 -2.79 -28.67
C GLU A 283 -9.15 -4.25 -28.16
N LEU A 284 -8.18 -4.52 -27.29
CA LEU A 284 -8.00 -5.85 -26.67
C LEU A 284 -9.28 -6.34 -25.98
N GLY A 285 -10.04 -5.41 -25.37
CA GLY A 285 -11.29 -5.70 -24.69
C GLY A 285 -12.37 -6.33 -25.58
N ALA A 286 -12.37 -6.01 -26.87
CA ALA A 286 -13.34 -6.55 -27.82
C ALA A 286 -13.14 -8.05 -28.12
N PHE A 287 -11.96 -8.61 -27.84
CA PHE A 287 -11.64 -10.03 -28.03
C PHE A 287 -11.88 -10.89 -26.79
N ILE A 288 -12.21 -10.27 -25.65
CA ILE A 288 -12.46 -11.01 -24.41
C ILE A 288 -13.95 -11.36 -24.31
N GLU A 289 -14.25 -12.66 -24.23
CA GLU A 289 -15.61 -13.16 -24.07
C GLU A 289 -16.18 -12.81 -22.69
N ASP A 290 -17.47 -12.42 -22.64
CA ASP A 290 -18.20 -12.20 -21.39
C ASP A 290 -18.80 -13.53 -20.91
N ASP A 291 -18.09 -14.19 -20.00
CA ASP A 291 -18.56 -15.42 -19.34
C ASP A 291 -19.63 -15.19 -18.26
N SER A 292 -19.88 -13.94 -17.87
CA SER A 292 -20.78 -13.59 -16.77
C SER A 292 -22.24 -13.48 -17.23
N THR A 293 -22.45 -13.06 -18.47
CA THR A 293 -23.78 -12.87 -19.03
C THR A 293 -24.25 -14.17 -19.70
N PRO A 294 -25.39 -14.75 -19.27
CA PRO A 294 -25.89 -15.97 -19.88
C PRO A 294 -26.28 -15.74 -21.35
N THR A 295 -25.89 -16.65 -22.22
CA THR A 295 -26.22 -16.58 -23.64
C THR A 295 -27.73 -16.64 -23.86
N PRO A 296 -28.27 -16.10 -24.98
CA PRO A 296 -29.71 -16.19 -25.29
C PRO A 296 -30.31 -17.60 -25.19
N PRO A 297 -29.64 -18.67 -25.70
CA PRO A 297 -30.09 -20.04 -25.50
C PRO A 297 -30.13 -20.47 -24.02
N GLN A 298 -29.10 -20.10 -23.22
CA GLN A 298 -29.08 -20.40 -21.79
C GLN A 298 -30.19 -19.67 -21.04
N SER A 299 -30.44 -18.39 -21.35
CA SER A 299 -31.55 -17.62 -20.77
C SER A 299 -32.91 -18.23 -21.12
N ALA A 300 -33.10 -18.64 -22.38
CA ALA A 300 -34.33 -19.33 -22.81
C ALA A 300 -34.49 -20.66 -22.07
N TYR A 301 -33.42 -21.45 -21.95
CA TYR A 301 -33.44 -22.72 -21.23
C TYR A 301 -33.77 -22.54 -19.74
N GLN A 302 -33.17 -21.55 -19.07
CA GLN A 302 -33.46 -21.23 -17.67
C GLN A 302 -34.93 -20.82 -17.47
N LYS A 303 -35.48 -20.04 -18.41
CA LYS A 303 -36.89 -19.64 -18.38
C LYS A 303 -37.83 -20.85 -18.55
N MET A 304 -37.55 -21.71 -19.53
CA MET A 304 -38.32 -22.94 -19.73
C MET A 304 -38.24 -23.88 -18.52
N LEU A 305 -37.07 -24.01 -17.90
CA LEU A 305 -36.88 -24.77 -16.66
C LEU A 305 -37.72 -24.18 -15.51
N ALA A 306 -37.68 -22.84 -15.34
CA ALA A 306 -38.46 -22.17 -14.30
C ALA A 306 -39.97 -22.36 -14.50
N GLU A 307 -40.48 -22.24 -15.73
CA GLU A 307 -41.89 -22.50 -16.08
C GLU A 307 -42.25 -23.97 -15.78
N LYS A 308 -41.38 -24.92 -16.12
CA LYS A 308 -41.61 -26.34 -15.86
C LYS A 308 -41.60 -26.68 -14.37
N ILE A 309 -40.75 -26.07 -13.60
CA ILE A 309 -40.74 -26.19 -12.14
C ILE A 309 -42.06 -25.68 -11.57
N GLU A 310 -42.53 -24.54 -12.04
CA GLU A 310 -43.81 -23.95 -11.58
C GLU A 310 -45.04 -24.84 -11.95
N GLU A 311 -45.05 -25.42 -13.16
CA GLU A 311 -46.05 -26.41 -13.58
C GLU A 311 -46.04 -27.63 -12.63
N VAL A 312 -44.89 -28.17 -12.31
CA VAL A 312 -44.75 -29.32 -11.40
C VAL A 312 -45.19 -28.95 -9.97
N LEU A 313 -44.80 -27.76 -9.49
CA LEU A 313 -45.22 -27.27 -8.18
C LEU A 313 -46.73 -27.03 -8.07
N SER A 314 -47.40 -26.63 -9.18
CA SER A 314 -48.84 -26.45 -9.21
C SER A 314 -49.63 -27.76 -8.96
N THR A 315 -48.99 -28.91 -9.17
CA THR A 315 -49.58 -30.25 -8.88
C THR A 315 -49.60 -30.61 -7.38
N LEU A 316 -48.94 -29.81 -6.53
CA LEU A 316 -48.93 -29.96 -5.08
C LEU A 316 -50.07 -29.14 -4.45
N SER A 317 -50.33 -29.37 -3.15
CA SER A 317 -51.26 -28.47 -2.45
C SER A 317 -50.68 -27.04 -2.39
N PRO A 318 -51.52 -25.99 -2.42
CA PRO A 318 -51.05 -24.58 -2.41
C PRO A 318 -50.12 -24.28 -1.24
N ARG A 319 -50.36 -24.94 -0.11
CA ARG A 319 -49.54 -24.80 1.09
C ARG A 319 -48.15 -25.43 0.94
N GLU A 320 -48.09 -26.66 0.39
CA GLU A 320 -46.82 -27.35 0.10
C GLU A 320 -45.99 -26.58 -0.94
N ALA A 321 -46.60 -26.13 -2.03
CA ALA A 321 -45.96 -25.36 -3.07
C ALA A 321 -45.35 -24.05 -2.54
N ARG A 322 -46.12 -23.32 -1.70
CA ARG A 322 -45.64 -22.05 -1.12
C ARG A 322 -44.47 -22.23 -0.15
N ILE A 323 -44.49 -23.32 0.64
CA ILE A 323 -43.37 -23.67 1.52
C ILE A 323 -42.11 -23.96 0.70
N LEU A 324 -42.20 -24.73 -0.39
CA LEU A 324 -41.06 -25.04 -1.26
C LEU A 324 -40.56 -23.79 -1.97
N ARG A 325 -41.43 -22.91 -2.49
CA ARG A 325 -40.99 -21.63 -3.11
C ARG A 325 -40.17 -20.78 -2.14
N LEU A 326 -40.64 -20.63 -0.91
CA LEU A 326 -39.91 -19.85 0.10
C LEU A 326 -38.62 -20.53 0.54
N ARG A 327 -38.62 -21.85 0.69
CA ARG A 327 -37.47 -22.62 1.15
C ARG A 327 -36.32 -22.57 0.14
N PHE A 328 -36.62 -22.73 -1.14
CA PHE A 328 -35.62 -22.78 -2.22
C PHE A 328 -35.46 -21.46 -2.97
N GLY A 329 -36.14 -20.41 -2.58
CA GLY A 329 -36.03 -19.09 -3.22
C GLY A 329 -36.61 -19.06 -4.66
N LEU A 330 -37.60 -19.89 -4.96
CA LEU A 330 -38.17 -19.97 -6.31
C LEU A 330 -39.07 -18.77 -6.61
N GLY A 331 -39.14 -18.35 -7.89
CA GLY A 331 -39.95 -17.22 -8.32
C GLY A 331 -39.43 -15.86 -7.89
N GLY A 332 -38.08 -15.67 -7.81
CA GLY A 332 -37.46 -14.41 -7.46
C GLY A 332 -37.42 -14.10 -5.95
N ASN A 333 -37.79 -15.05 -5.12
CA ASN A 333 -37.74 -14.91 -3.68
C ASN A 333 -36.36 -15.31 -3.13
N ARG A 334 -35.99 -14.71 -1.99
CA ARG A 334 -34.81 -15.16 -1.21
C ARG A 334 -35.10 -16.54 -0.60
N SER A 335 -34.09 -17.42 -0.58
CA SER A 335 -34.17 -18.68 0.16
C SER A 335 -34.26 -18.42 1.68
N HIS A 336 -35.19 -19.14 2.34
CA HIS A 336 -35.46 -19.01 3.76
C HIS A 336 -35.08 -20.29 4.51
N THR A 337 -34.70 -20.14 5.78
CA THR A 337 -34.49 -21.26 6.67
C THR A 337 -35.80 -21.93 7.08
N LEU A 338 -35.72 -23.17 7.57
CA LEU A 338 -36.95 -23.88 8.05
C LEU A 338 -37.62 -23.14 9.21
N GLU A 339 -36.87 -22.43 10.00
CA GLU A 339 -37.36 -21.64 11.13
C GLU A 339 -38.09 -20.39 10.67
N GLU A 340 -37.50 -19.61 9.74
CA GLU A 340 -38.15 -18.43 9.12
C GLU A 340 -39.45 -18.79 8.39
N VAL A 341 -39.43 -19.93 7.67
CA VAL A 341 -40.66 -20.42 7.04
C VAL A 341 -41.70 -20.83 8.11
N GLY A 342 -41.23 -21.46 9.21
CA GLY A 342 -42.09 -21.80 10.35
C GLY A 342 -42.78 -20.59 10.95
N GLN A 343 -42.02 -19.51 11.20
CA GLN A 343 -42.55 -18.25 11.71
C GLN A 343 -43.62 -17.66 10.76
N LYS A 344 -43.37 -17.65 9.45
CA LYS A 344 -44.34 -17.13 8.44
C LYS A 344 -45.65 -17.93 8.36
N PHE A 345 -45.63 -19.22 8.66
CA PHE A 345 -46.80 -20.10 8.63
C PHE A 345 -47.39 -20.39 10.01
N GLY A 346 -46.83 -19.88 11.10
CA GLY A 346 -47.22 -20.16 12.47
C GLY A 346 -47.05 -21.64 12.86
N LEU A 347 -45.99 -22.28 12.36
CA LEU A 347 -45.69 -23.70 12.59
C LEU A 347 -44.27 -23.87 13.17
N THR A 348 -44.07 -25.00 13.85
CA THR A 348 -42.75 -25.38 14.34
C THR A 348 -41.80 -25.77 13.20
N ARG A 349 -40.47 -25.55 13.37
CA ARG A 349 -39.44 -25.96 12.43
C ARG A 349 -39.57 -27.42 11.99
N GLU A 350 -39.84 -28.31 12.92
CA GLU A 350 -39.98 -29.74 12.63
C GLU A 350 -41.23 -30.03 11.77
N ARG A 351 -42.33 -29.30 11.98
CA ARG A 351 -43.52 -29.44 11.16
C ARG A 351 -43.28 -28.98 9.72
N ILE A 352 -42.56 -27.92 9.51
CA ILE A 352 -42.13 -27.48 8.16
C ILE A 352 -41.24 -28.53 7.51
N ARG A 353 -40.28 -29.11 8.23
CA ARG A 353 -39.41 -30.18 7.73
C ARG A 353 -40.18 -31.42 7.28
N GLN A 354 -41.25 -31.80 8.05
CA GLN A 354 -42.14 -32.90 7.67
C GLN A 354 -42.94 -32.62 6.40
N ILE A 355 -43.45 -31.37 6.25
CA ILE A 355 -44.22 -30.97 5.07
C ILE A 355 -43.29 -30.91 3.85
N GLU A 356 -42.06 -30.33 3.97
CA GLU A 356 -41.06 -30.31 2.92
C GLU A 356 -40.72 -31.73 2.47
N GLY A 357 -40.38 -32.65 3.40
CA GLY A 357 -40.04 -34.03 3.09
C GLY A 357 -41.20 -34.80 2.41
N LYS A 358 -42.46 -34.52 2.80
CA LYS A 358 -43.63 -35.10 2.15
C LYS A 358 -43.83 -34.55 0.73
N ALA A 359 -43.66 -33.25 0.54
CA ALA A 359 -43.76 -32.59 -0.75
C ALA A 359 -42.69 -33.08 -1.72
N LEU A 360 -41.43 -33.16 -1.27
CA LEU A 360 -40.32 -33.69 -2.07
C LEU A 360 -40.50 -35.15 -2.45
N ARG A 361 -41.03 -36.01 -1.54
CA ARG A 361 -41.37 -37.39 -1.87
C ARG A 361 -42.44 -37.49 -2.93
N ARG A 362 -43.45 -36.60 -2.92
CA ARG A 362 -44.48 -36.52 -3.96
C ARG A 362 -43.90 -36.07 -5.30
N LEU A 363 -42.92 -35.15 -5.31
CA LEU A 363 -42.23 -34.71 -6.53
C LEU A 363 -41.34 -35.79 -7.13
N ARG A 364 -40.71 -36.63 -6.32
CA ARG A 364 -39.90 -37.78 -6.78
C ARG A 364 -40.72 -38.86 -7.50
N HIS A 365 -42.04 -38.84 -7.44
CA HIS A 365 -42.85 -39.81 -8.16
C HIS A 365 -42.60 -39.78 -9.68
N PRO A 366 -42.41 -40.96 -10.37
CA PRO A 366 -41.96 -41.05 -11.75
C PRO A 366 -42.76 -40.20 -12.74
N ARG A 367 -44.09 -40.02 -12.52
CA ARG A 367 -44.94 -39.18 -13.38
C ARG A 367 -44.55 -37.69 -13.36
N ARG A 368 -43.98 -37.20 -12.26
CA ARG A 368 -43.57 -35.80 -12.09
C ARG A 368 -42.11 -35.60 -12.36
N SER A 369 -41.25 -36.50 -11.86
CA SER A 369 -39.81 -36.43 -12.07
C SER A 369 -39.43 -36.57 -13.54
N ARG A 370 -40.16 -37.33 -14.36
CA ARG A 370 -39.91 -37.49 -15.80
C ARG A 370 -39.98 -36.16 -16.55
N GLN A 371 -40.80 -35.21 -16.12
CA GLN A 371 -40.96 -33.90 -16.73
C GLN A 371 -39.70 -33.00 -16.51
N LEU A 372 -38.98 -33.20 -15.40
CA LEU A 372 -37.79 -32.44 -15.06
C LEU A 372 -36.50 -33.14 -15.50
N ARG A 373 -36.58 -34.42 -15.87
CA ARG A 373 -35.42 -35.23 -16.22
C ARG A 373 -34.69 -34.76 -17.51
N GLN A 374 -35.40 -34.05 -18.36
CA GLN A 374 -34.88 -33.47 -19.60
C GLN A 374 -33.99 -32.25 -19.33
N TYR A 375 -34.05 -31.68 -18.13
CA TYR A 375 -33.30 -30.49 -17.70
C TYR A 375 -32.16 -30.81 -16.74
N LEU A 376 -31.95 -32.08 -16.41
CA LEU A 376 -30.82 -32.62 -15.64
C LEU A 376 -29.77 -33.21 -16.56
#